data_11046133fb288c72ff1244e0618fefa0
#
_entry.id   11046133fb288c72ff1244e0618fefa0
#
_cell.length_a   1.000
_cell.length_b   1.000
_cell.length_c   1.000
_cell.angle_alpha   90.00
_cell.angle_beta   90.00
_cell.angle_gamma   90.00
#
_symmetry.space_group_name_H-M   'P 1'
#
loop_
_entity.id
_entity.type
_entity.pdbx_description
1 polymer ?
#
loop_
_entity_poly.entity_id
_entity_poly.type
_entity_poly.pdbx_seq_one_letter_code
_entity_poly.pdbx_strand_id
1 'polypeptide(L)'
;CCTLKVDLMKQIISLAQSKKFDYILIEASGICEPGPIAGSICMLDGTDPRSELPAVCYLDNIVTVVDSLRMVDEFLSGDALLKEDKDEDDIENLLVEQIEYCTTIVLNKVDQISDEDKAKVLKVIKTLQPEAKIIEATFGDVPVSDILSTESFDYEKILNSPGWLKAMEGEEENEEEGESEEYGIGTFVYESLPPLDQKKFENFVFAHYPKEVIRAKGLFWIENDPQTAY
;
A
#
# COMPACT_ATOMS: atom_id res chain seq x y z
N CYS A 1 -8.15 -9.29 -15.97
CA CYS A 1 -6.88 -8.86 -15.33
C CYS A 1 -5.65 -9.66 -15.74
N CYS A 2 -5.67 -11.01 -15.76
CA CYS A 2 -4.46 -11.82 -16.03
C CYS A 2 -3.79 -11.54 -17.39
N THR A 3 -4.55 -11.26 -18.43
CA THR A 3 -4.01 -10.99 -19.78
C THR A 3 -3.21 -9.67 -19.82
N LEU A 4 -3.69 -8.64 -19.12
CA LEU A 4 -3.02 -7.34 -19.04
C LEU A 4 -1.68 -7.40 -18.30
N LYS A 5 -1.56 -8.24 -17.26
CA LYS A 5 -0.30 -8.45 -16.54
C LYS A 5 0.79 -9.01 -17.45
N VAL A 6 0.44 -10.06 -18.21
CA VAL A 6 1.38 -10.71 -19.13
C VAL A 6 1.84 -9.76 -20.24
N ASP A 7 0.94 -8.95 -20.76
CA ASP A 7 1.28 -7.98 -21.81
C ASP A 7 2.12 -6.83 -21.27
N LEU A 8 1.84 -6.35 -20.05
CA LEU A 8 2.68 -5.35 -19.37
C LEU A 8 4.11 -5.88 -19.18
N MET A 9 4.27 -7.10 -18.66
CA MET A 9 5.59 -7.71 -18.46
C MET A 9 6.36 -7.86 -19.77
N LYS A 10 5.70 -8.32 -20.84
CA LYS A 10 6.32 -8.41 -22.17
C LYS A 10 6.81 -7.06 -22.68
N GLN A 11 6.02 -6.00 -22.47
CA GLN A 11 6.40 -4.66 -22.88
C GLN A 11 7.59 -4.14 -22.09
N ILE A 12 7.59 -4.31 -20.75
CA ILE A 12 8.72 -3.93 -19.90
C ILE A 12 9.99 -4.67 -20.35
N ILE A 13 9.93 -5.98 -20.52
CA ILE A 13 11.07 -6.78 -21.01
C ILE A 13 11.57 -6.25 -22.35
N SER A 14 10.68 -5.99 -23.29
CA SER A 14 11.04 -5.47 -24.61
C SER A 14 11.71 -4.11 -24.53
N LEU A 15 11.19 -3.19 -23.70
CA LEU A 15 11.76 -1.86 -23.50
C LEU A 15 13.15 -1.94 -22.84
N ALA A 16 13.29 -2.74 -21.79
CA ALA A 16 14.55 -2.93 -21.08
C ALA A 16 15.62 -3.56 -21.99
N GLN A 17 15.27 -4.61 -22.74
CA GLN A 17 16.18 -5.25 -23.70
C GLN A 17 16.60 -4.36 -24.85
N SER A 18 15.81 -3.35 -25.20
CA SER A 18 16.18 -2.38 -26.24
C SER A 18 17.41 -1.55 -25.88
N LYS A 19 17.72 -1.42 -24.59
CA LYS A 19 18.82 -0.60 -24.02
C LYS A 19 18.78 0.86 -24.49
N LYS A 20 17.60 1.38 -24.79
CA LYS A 20 17.40 2.77 -25.25
C LYS A 20 16.98 3.71 -24.11
N PHE A 21 16.57 3.13 -22.97
CA PHE A 21 15.98 3.87 -21.86
C PHE A 21 16.68 3.47 -20.58
N ASP A 22 16.99 4.45 -19.76
CA ASP A 22 17.58 4.27 -18.43
C ASP A 22 16.48 4.13 -17.37
N TYR A 23 15.26 4.62 -17.67
CA TYR A 23 14.13 4.62 -16.76
C TYR A 23 12.81 4.38 -17.50
N ILE A 24 11.90 3.66 -16.87
CA ILE A 24 10.54 3.43 -17.39
C ILE A 24 9.56 4.00 -16.37
N LEU A 25 8.74 4.95 -16.80
CA LEU A 25 7.64 5.50 -16.01
C LEU A 25 6.33 4.85 -16.47
N ILE A 26 5.58 4.30 -15.52
CA ILE A 26 4.27 3.68 -15.78
C ILE A 26 3.21 4.55 -15.12
N GLU A 27 2.33 5.14 -15.93
CA GLU A 27 1.12 5.78 -15.44
C GLU A 27 0.00 4.75 -15.42
N ALA A 28 -0.48 4.42 -14.23
CA ALA A 28 -1.61 3.53 -14.06
C ALA A 28 -2.94 4.29 -14.07
N SER A 29 -4.03 3.60 -14.38
CA SER A 29 -5.37 4.15 -14.24
C SER A 29 -5.65 4.56 -12.80
N GLY A 30 -6.44 5.62 -12.58
CA GLY A 30 -6.86 6.05 -11.24
C GLY A 30 -7.67 5.02 -10.45
N ILE A 31 -8.15 3.95 -11.11
CA ILE A 31 -8.82 2.81 -10.49
C ILE A 31 -7.93 1.56 -10.46
N CYS A 32 -6.62 1.73 -10.50
CA CYS A 32 -5.67 0.63 -10.49
C CYS A 32 -5.34 0.21 -9.05
N GLU A 33 -5.30 -1.10 -8.83
CA GLU A 33 -4.72 -1.72 -7.65
C GLU A 33 -3.19 -1.79 -7.83
N PRO A 34 -2.38 -1.10 -7.02
CA PRO A 34 -0.94 -1.02 -7.24
C PRO A 34 -0.22 -2.34 -6.93
N GLY A 35 -0.71 -3.12 -5.98
CA GLY A 35 -0.08 -4.36 -5.53
C GLY A 35 0.20 -5.37 -6.65
N PRO A 36 -0.81 -5.75 -7.47
CA PRO A 36 -0.63 -6.68 -8.57
C PRO A 36 0.35 -6.21 -9.65
N ILE A 37 0.44 -4.89 -9.88
CA ILE A 37 1.40 -4.32 -10.85
C ILE A 37 2.80 -4.36 -10.27
N ALA A 38 2.98 -3.90 -9.04
CA ALA A 38 4.25 -3.94 -8.32
C ALA A 38 4.81 -5.37 -8.25
N GLY A 39 3.98 -6.34 -7.85
CA GLY A 39 4.37 -7.75 -7.84
C GLY A 39 4.82 -8.28 -9.20
N SER A 40 4.16 -7.85 -10.29
CA SER A 40 4.57 -8.26 -11.64
C SER A 40 5.92 -7.68 -12.04
N ILE A 41 6.23 -6.44 -11.63
CA ILE A 41 7.53 -5.81 -11.91
C ILE A 41 8.63 -6.47 -11.07
N CYS A 42 8.36 -6.76 -9.79
CA CYS A 42 9.31 -7.44 -8.91
C CYS A 42 9.73 -8.83 -9.42
N MET A 43 8.88 -9.53 -10.18
CA MET A 43 9.28 -10.78 -10.83
C MET A 43 10.37 -10.59 -11.88
N LEU A 44 10.68 -9.37 -12.30
CA LEU A 44 11.67 -9.04 -13.33
C LEU A 44 12.97 -8.46 -12.74
N ASP A 45 13.14 -8.45 -11.43
CA ASP A 45 14.33 -7.91 -10.74
C ASP A 45 15.44 -8.93 -10.47
N GLY A 46 15.11 -10.23 -10.63
CA GLY A 46 16.05 -11.33 -10.45
C GLY A 46 16.28 -11.75 -9.00
N THR A 47 15.47 -11.27 -8.06
CA THR A 47 15.58 -11.62 -6.62
C THR A 47 15.01 -13.01 -6.33
N ASP A 48 13.99 -13.47 -7.07
CA ASP A 48 13.47 -14.84 -6.92
C ASP A 48 14.29 -15.84 -7.76
N PRO A 49 15.10 -16.70 -7.12
CA PRO A 49 15.93 -17.68 -7.84
C PRO A 49 15.10 -18.78 -8.54
N ARG A 50 13.81 -18.87 -8.25
CA ARG A 50 12.89 -19.83 -8.90
C ARG A 50 12.23 -19.24 -10.14
N SER A 51 12.36 -17.94 -10.35
CA SER A 51 11.80 -17.26 -11.52
C SER A 51 12.60 -17.61 -12.77
N GLU A 52 11.93 -18.08 -13.82
CA GLU A 52 12.51 -18.26 -15.15
C GLU A 52 12.51 -16.94 -15.97
N LEU A 53 12.03 -15.86 -15.39
CA LEU A 53 11.94 -14.57 -16.05
C LEU A 53 13.30 -13.85 -16.03
N PRO A 54 13.60 -13.04 -17.05
CA PRO A 54 14.87 -12.33 -17.11
C PRO A 54 14.90 -11.21 -16.06
N ALA A 55 16.02 -11.06 -15.36
CA ALA A 55 16.32 -9.91 -14.54
C ALA A 55 16.65 -8.70 -15.44
N VAL A 56 15.70 -7.80 -15.64
CA VAL A 56 15.84 -6.70 -16.60
C VAL A 56 15.57 -5.32 -16.00
N CYS A 57 14.89 -5.25 -14.86
CA CYS A 57 14.57 -4.00 -14.18
C CYS A 57 14.33 -4.26 -12.70
N TYR A 58 14.26 -3.21 -11.93
CA TYR A 58 13.76 -3.19 -10.55
C TYR A 58 12.75 -2.08 -10.38
N LEU A 59 11.88 -2.20 -9.41
CA LEU A 59 10.93 -1.16 -9.06
C LEU A 59 11.61 -0.14 -8.13
N ASP A 60 11.70 1.11 -8.59
CA ASP A 60 12.39 2.19 -7.87
C ASP A 60 11.48 2.88 -6.85
N ASN A 61 10.25 3.19 -7.29
CA ASN A 61 9.33 4.02 -6.51
C ASN A 61 7.89 3.75 -6.93
N ILE A 62 6.96 3.80 -5.99
CA ILE A 62 5.52 3.87 -6.25
C ILE A 62 5.04 5.23 -5.77
N VAL A 63 4.59 6.05 -6.70
CA VAL A 63 4.13 7.41 -6.42
C VAL A 63 2.62 7.45 -6.49
N THR A 64 1.99 7.83 -5.39
CA THR A 64 0.55 8.12 -5.34
C THR A 64 0.32 9.61 -5.31
N VAL A 65 -0.49 10.11 -6.25
CA VAL A 65 -0.89 11.52 -6.28
C VAL A 65 -2.24 11.65 -5.58
N VAL A 66 -2.25 12.35 -4.46
CA VAL A 66 -3.45 12.61 -3.65
C VAL A 66 -3.94 14.02 -3.93
N ASP A 67 -5.19 14.15 -4.36
CA ASP A 67 -5.87 15.43 -4.51
C ASP A 67 -6.40 15.87 -3.14
N SER A 68 -5.73 16.83 -2.51
CA SER A 68 -6.09 17.27 -1.15
C SER A 68 -7.46 17.95 -1.10
N LEU A 69 -7.89 18.63 -2.17
CA LEU A 69 -9.22 19.23 -2.23
C LEU A 69 -10.32 18.15 -2.24
N ARG A 70 -10.15 17.10 -3.04
CA ARG A 70 -11.08 15.96 -3.02
C ARG A 70 -11.09 15.24 -1.68
N MET A 71 -9.95 15.11 -1.03
CA MET A 71 -9.88 14.51 0.30
C MET A 71 -10.74 15.28 1.31
N VAL A 72 -10.76 16.61 1.22
CA VAL A 72 -11.60 17.45 2.09
C VAL A 72 -13.09 17.35 1.71
N ASP A 73 -13.41 17.54 0.43
CA ASP A 73 -14.78 17.74 -0.04
C ASP A 73 -15.56 16.40 -0.11
N GLU A 74 -14.91 15.33 -0.58
CA GLU A 74 -15.57 14.05 -0.86
C GLU A 74 -15.34 13.02 0.26
N PHE A 75 -14.19 13.07 0.93
CA PHE A 75 -13.78 12.05 1.91
C PHE A 75 -13.64 12.59 3.35
N LEU A 76 -14.27 13.73 3.65
CA LEU A 76 -14.29 14.33 5.00
C LEU A 76 -12.87 14.51 5.59
N SER A 77 -11.95 15.07 4.81
CA SER A 77 -10.52 15.20 5.13
C SER A 77 -9.82 13.85 5.36
N GLY A 78 -10.39 12.77 4.84
CA GLY A 78 -9.87 11.40 4.94
C GLY A 78 -10.59 10.52 5.95
N ASP A 79 -11.46 11.07 6.80
CA ASP A 79 -12.23 10.28 7.79
C ASP A 79 -13.08 9.18 7.12
N ALA A 80 -13.54 9.40 5.88
CA ALA A 80 -14.27 8.40 5.12
C ALA A 80 -13.41 7.16 4.80
N LEU A 81 -12.10 7.32 4.65
CA LEU A 81 -11.16 6.22 4.38
C LEU A 81 -10.96 5.33 5.61
N LEU A 82 -11.27 5.82 6.80
CA LEU A 82 -11.11 5.12 8.06
C LEU A 82 -12.41 4.47 8.56
N LYS A 83 -13.52 4.55 7.80
CA LYS A 83 -14.80 3.93 8.18
C LYS A 83 -14.77 2.42 8.05
N GLU A 84 -15.52 1.74 8.90
CA GLU A 84 -15.62 0.28 8.98
C GLU A 84 -16.56 -0.34 7.93
N ASP A 85 -17.68 0.32 7.63
CA ASP A 85 -18.71 -0.18 6.71
C ASP A 85 -18.40 0.23 5.25
N LYS A 86 -17.41 -0.44 4.62
CA LYS A 86 -17.09 -0.27 3.21
C LYS A 86 -17.30 -1.59 2.48
N ASP A 87 -17.96 -1.53 1.33
CA ASP A 87 -18.02 -2.67 0.42
C ASP A 87 -16.66 -2.86 -0.28
N GLU A 88 -16.29 -4.09 -0.65
CA GLU A 88 -15.00 -4.39 -1.32
C GLU A 88 -14.79 -3.56 -2.59
N ASP A 89 -15.87 -3.20 -3.28
CA ASP A 89 -15.86 -2.40 -4.51
C ASP A 89 -15.90 -0.88 -4.26
N ASP A 90 -15.87 -0.43 -2.99
CA ASP A 90 -15.92 0.99 -2.66
C ASP A 90 -14.61 1.70 -3.06
N ILE A 91 -14.74 2.90 -3.60
CA ILE A 91 -13.60 3.73 -4.03
C ILE A 91 -12.67 4.07 -2.85
N GLU A 92 -13.21 4.14 -1.64
CA GLU A 92 -12.47 4.36 -0.42
C GLU A 92 -11.45 3.25 -0.15
N ASN A 93 -11.82 1.98 -0.39
CA ASN A 93 -10.90 0.85 -0.24
C ASN A 93 -9.75 0.93 -1.25
N LEU A 94 -10.07 1.26 -2.49
CA LEU A 94 -9.06 1.46 -3.53
C LEU A 94 -8.10 2.60 -3.18
N LEU A 95 -8.60 3.73 -2.67
CA LEU A 95 -7.77 4.85 -2.23
C LEU A 95 -6.88 4.48 -1.05
N VAL A 96 -7.40 3.72 -0.09
CA VAL A 96 -6.60 3.17 1.02
C VAL A 96 -5.46 2.32 0.47
N GLU A 97 -5.74 1.39 -0.44
CA GLU A 97 -4.70 0.56 -1.05
C GLU A 97 -3.65 1.39 -1.81
N GLN A 98 -4.09 2.36 -2.60
CA GLN A 98 -3.16 3.24 -3.34
C GLN A 98 -2.26 4.03 -2.39
N ILE A 99 -2.74 4.41 -1.22
CA ILE A 99 -1.93 5.09 -0.20
C ILE A 99 -0.99 4.09 0.49
N GLU A 100 -1.48 2.94 0.91
CA GLU A 100 -0.68 1.95 1.65
C GLU A 100 0.47 1.34 0.83
N TYR A 101 0.29 1.14 -0.47
CA TYR A 101 1.30 0.54 -1.34
C TYR A 101 2.33 1.53 -1.89
N CYS A 102 2.16 2.83 -1.63
CA CYS A 102 3.11 3.81 -2.15
C CYS A 102 4.35 3.96 -1.26
N THR A 103 5.42 4.41 -1.87
CA THR A 103 6.65 4.83 -1.19
C THR A 103 6.81 6.35 -1.19
N THR A 104 6.10 7.03 -2.10
CA THR A 104 6.05 8.48 -2.16
C THR A 104 4.62 8.95 -2.41
N ILE A 105 4.19 9.96 -1.66
CA ILE A 105 2.90 10.62 -1.83
C ILE A 105 3.14 12.06 -2.28
N VAL A 106 2.55 12.43 -3.41
CA VAL A 106 2.44 13.82 -3.83
C VAL A 106 1.08 14.33 -3.39
N LEU A 107 1.05 15.06 -2.29
CA LEU A 107 -0.16 15.74 -1.79
C LEU A 107 -0.36 17.02 -2.60
N ASN A 108 -1.16 16.94 -3.65
CA ASN A 108 -1.35 18.01 -4.61
C ASN A 108 -2.54 18.91 -4.24
N LYS A 109 -2.56 20.13 -4.79
CA LYS A 109 -3.56 21.18 -4.58
C LYS A 109 -3.61 21.68 -3.12
N VAL A 110 -2.49 21.65 -2.41
CA VAL A 110 -2.44 22.11 -1.01
C VAL A 110 -2.75 23.60 -0.85
N ASP A 111 -2.64 24.37 -1.94
CA ASP A 111 -3.02 25.77 -2.03
C ASP A 111 -4.55 26.02 -2.02
N GLN A 112 -5.35 24.97 -2.18
CA GLN A 112 -6.81 25.07 -2.30
C GLN A 112 -7.54 24.63 -1.00
N ILE A 113 -6.82 24.25 0.02
CA ILE A 113 -7.40 23.83 1.31
C ILE A 113 -6.84 24.65 2.46
N SER A 114 -7.54 24.66 3.60
CA SER A 114 -7.07 25.32 4.81
C SER A 114 -5.90 24.56 5.45
N ASP A 115 -5.09 25.26 6.24
CA ASP A 115 -4.02 24.60 7.02
C ASP A 115 -4.56 23.57 8.01
N GLU A 116 -5.76 23.80 8.58
CA GLU A 116 -6.43 22.86 9.46
C GLU A 116 -6.82 21.58 8.73
N ASP A 117 -7.43 21.69 7.54
CA ASP A 117 -7.81 20.53 6.73
C ASP A 117 -6.58 19.79 6.22
N LYS A 118 -5.53 20.54 5.84
CA LYS A 118 -4.25 19.93 5.45
C LYS A 118 -3.66 19.10 6.57
N ALA A 119 -3.67 19.59 7.80
CA ALA A 119 -3.18 18.84 8.95
C ALA A 119 -3.97 17.56 9.18
N LYS A 120 -5.30 17.59 9.02
CA LYS A 120 -6.16 16.39 9.11
C LYS A 120 -5.82 15.38 8.03
N VAL A 121 -5.75 15.81 6.76
CA VAL A 121 -5.40 14.95 5.62
C VAL A 121 -4.02 14.30 5.82
N LEU A 122 -3.01 15.08 6.21
CA LEU A 122 -1.68 14.55 6.50
C LEU A 122 -1.68 13.51 7.61
N LYS A 123 -2.50 13.71 8.64
CA LYS A 123 -2.62 12.75 9.74
C LYS A 123 -3.23 11.44 9.27
N VAL A 124 -4.32 11.48 8.49
CA VAL A 124 -4.93 10.27 7.92
C VAL A 124 -3.94 9.52 7.03
N ILE A 125 -3.24 10.24 6.15
CA ILE A 125 -2.22 9.64 5.27
C ILE A 125 -1.13 8.95 6.09
N LYS A 126 -0.61 9.59 7.13
CA LYS A 126 0.41 9.01 8.02
C LYS A 126 -0.10 7.83 8.84
N THR A 127 -1.38 7.79 9.16
CA THR A 127 -1.99 6.63 9.81
C THR A 127 -2.02 5.42 8.85
N LEU A 128 -2.34 5.65 7.58
CA LEU A 128 -2.40 4.60 6.56
C LEU A 128 -1.01 4.16 6.09
N GLN A 129 -0.08 5.12 5.93
CA GLN A 129 1.28 4.87 5.42
C GLN A 129 2.31 5.80 6.08
N PRO A 130 2.79 5.46 7.28
CA PRO A 130 3.72 6.30 8.04
C PRO A 130 5.11 6.42 7.40
N GLU A 131 5.54 5.43 6.62
CA GLU A 131 6.89 5.38 6.03
C GLU A 131 7.00 6.14 4.70
N ALA A 132 5.86 6.44 4.04
CA ALA A 132 5.91 7.11 2.75
C ALA A 132 6.47 8.54 2.88
N LYS A 133 7.33 8.92 1.94
CA LYS A 133 7.76 10.30 1.76
C LYS A 133 6.59 11.13 1.25
N ILE A 134 6.20 12.17 1.99
CA ILE A 134 5.13 13.08 1.58
C ILE A 134 5.74 14.36 1.00
N ILE A 135 5.27 14.76 -0.18
CA ILE A 135 5.67 15.96 -0.89
C ILE A 135 4.42 16.80 -1.12
N GLU A 136 4.36 17.97 -0.50
CA GLU A 136 3.29 18.95 -0.76
C GLU A 136 3.53 19.62 -2.12
N ALA A 137 2.48 19.72 -2.93
CA ALA A 137 2.57 20.24 -4.27
C ALA A 137 1.37 21.13 -4.66
N THR A 138 1.63 22.04 -5.58
CA THR A 138 0.63 22.84 -6.27
C THR A 138 0.86 22.66 -7.76
N PHE A 139 -0.17 22.33 -8.53
CA PHE A 139 -0.10 21.97 -9.94
C PHE A 139 0.87 20.82 -10.26
N GLY A 140 1.11 19.91 -9.32
CA GLY A 140 2.05 18.81 -9.48
C GLY A 140 3.52 19.24 -9.59
N ASP A 141 3.85 20.44 -9.18
CA ASP A 141 5.22 20.95 -9.22
C ASP A 141 6.05 20.31 -8.10
N VAL A 142 6.82 19.29 -8.49
CA VAL A 142 7.71 18.53 -7.59
C VAL A 142 9.08 18.34 -8.25
N PRO A 143 10.16 18.37 -7.48
CA PRO A 143 11.49 18.05 -8.01
C PRO A 143 11.52 16.62 -8.59
N VAL A 144 12.00 16.47 -9.81
CA VAL A 144 12.10 15.16 -10.47
C VAL A 144 12.99 14.19 -9.68
N SER A 145 14.03 14.71 -9.03
CA SER A 145 14.92 13.94 -8.13
C SER A 145 14.22 13.34 -6.90
N ASP A 146 13.05 13.85 -6.56
CA ASP A 146 12.27 13.34 -5.44
C ASP A 146 11.38 12.15 -5.82
N ILE A 147 11.26 11.88 -7.11
CA ILE A 147 10.38 10.86 -7.70
C ILE A 147 11.16 9.78 -8.45
N LEU A 148 12.21 10.16 -9.19
CA LEU A 148 13.00 9.24 -10.01
C LEU A 148 14.35 8.93 -9.37
N SER A 149 14.81 7.69 -9.51
CA SER A 149 16.07 7.17 -8.99
C SER A 149 16.20 7.37 -7.47
N THR A 150 15.14 7.04 -6.77
CA THR A 150 15.03 7.21 -5.32
C THR A 150 15.45 5.99 -4.55
N GLU A 151 15.42 4.80 -5.20
CA GLU A 151 15.66 3.50 -4.56
C GLU A 151 14.82 3.29 -3.28
N SER A 152 13.61 3.90 -3.28
CA SER A 152 12.76 3.93 -2.09
C SER A 152 11.84 2.72 -1.98
N PHE A 153 11.71 1.92 -3.07
CA PHE A 153 10.86 0.75 -3.06
C PHE A 153 11.57 -0.43 -2.40
N ASP A 154 10.92 -1.01 -1.40
CA ASP A 154 11.34 -2.23 -0.73
C ASP A 154 10.12 -3.13 -0.60
N TYR A 155 10.11 -4.23 -1.34
CA TYR A 155 8.97 -5.15 -1.38
C TYR A 155 8.69 -5.76 0.01
N GLU A 156 9.73 -6.11 0.76
CA GLU A 156 9.59 -6.65 2.11
C GLU A 156 8.98 -5.63 3.07
N LYS A 157 9.38 -4.36 2.96
CA LYS A 157 8.80 -3.29 3.78
C LYS A 157 7.33 -3.03 3.45
N ILE A 158 6.94 -3.16 2.20
CA ILE A 158 5.54 -2.93 1.80
C ILE A 158 4.65 -4.10 2.20
N LEU A 159 5.12 -5.33 2.08
CA LEU A 159 4.42 -6.50 2.61
C LEU A 159 4.32 -6.47 4.14
N ASN A 160 5.33 -5.91 4.76
CA ASN A 160 5.42 -5.72 6.20
C ASN A 160 5.03 -4.30 6.59
N SER A 161 3.86 -3.80 6.14
CA SER A 161 3.45 -2.42 6.45
C SER A 161 3.61 -2.11 7.96
N PRO A 162 3.92 -0.84 8.32
CA PRO A 162 4.48 -0.47 9.65
C PRO A 162 3.66 -0.89 10.87
N GLY A 163 2.33 -0.97 10.73
CA GLY A 163 1.47 -1.53 11.78
C GLY A 163 1.78 -3.01 12.06
N TRP A 164 2.22 -3.75 11.06
CA TRP A 164 2.59 -5.15 11.16
C TRP A 164 3.97 -5.37 11.81
N LEU A 165 4.98 -4.55 11.44
CA LEU A 165 6.33 -4.69 12.00
C LEU A 165 6.44 -4.22 13.45
N LYS A 166 5.85 -3.08 13.83
CA LYS A 166 5.81 -2.62 15.23
C LYS A 166 5.19 -3.65 16.15
N ALA A 167 4.20 -4.36 15.65
CA ALA A 167 3.55 -5.40 16.38
C ALA A 167 4.35 -6.72 16.44
N MET A 168 5.22 -7.01 15.45
CA MET A 168 6.11 -8.19 15.46
C MET A 168 7.41 -8.00 16.26
N GLU A 169 7.95 -6.78 16.30
CA GLU A 169 9.24 -6.50 16.96
C GLU A 169 9.14 -6.32 18.47
N GLY A 170 7.92 -6.29 19.06
CA GLY A 170 7.74 -6.25 20.50
C GLY A 170 8.51 -5.10 21.15
N GLU A 171 8.37 -3.90 20.65
CA GLU A 171 8.99 -2.73 21.26
C GLU A 171 8.49 -2.57 22.69
N GLU A 172 9.44 -2.65 23.64
CA GLU A 172 9.24 -2.22 25.01
C GLU A 172 8.60 -0.83 25.02
N GLU A 173 7.50 -0.75 25.74
CA GLU A 173 6.71 0.47 25.97
C GLU A 173 7.60 1.67 26.28
N ASN A 174 7.90 2.49 25.30
CA ASN A 174 8.16 3.87 25.53
C ASN A 174 6.83 4.59 25.30
N GLU A 175 6.24 5.02 26.39
CA GLU A 175 5.04 5.86 26.50
C GLU A 175 5.27 7.22 25.82
N GLU A 176 5.27 7.24 24.51
CA GLU A 176 4.81 8.40 23.76
C GLU A 176 3.43 8.02 23.23
N GLU A 177 2.41 8.61 23.84
CA GLU A 177 1.01 8.55 23.41
C GLU A 177 0.98 8.83 21.91
N GLY A 178 0.84 7.76 21.11
CA GLY A 178 0.86 7.87 19.67
C GLY A 178 -0.35 8.68 19.20
N GLU A 179 -0.14 9.60 18.26
CA GLU A 179 -1.19 10.43 17.64
C GLU A 179 -2.39 9.62 17.10
N SER A 180 -2.22 8.29 16.90
CA SER A 180 -3.29 7.37 16.49
C SER A 180 -4.39 7.18 17.54
N GLU A 181 -4.11 7.33 18.85
CA GLU A 181 -5.12 7.21 19.90
C GLU A 181 -6.15 8.33 19.86
N GLU A 182 -5.81 9.50 19.32
CA GLU A 182 -6.74 10.63 19.22
C GLU A 182 -7.94 10.34 18.28
N TYR A 183 -7.80 9.38 17.35
CA TYR A 183 -8.90 8.92 16.47
C TYR A 183 -9.46 7.56 16.88
N GLY A 184 -9.00 6.97 17.97
CA GLY A 184 -9.46 5.67 18.46
C GLY A 184 -9.06 4.49 17.54
N ILE A 185 -8.07 4.68 16.65
CA ILE A 185 -7.57 3.63 15.76
C ILE A 185 -6.32 3.04 16.38
N GLY A 186 -6.35 1.75 16.72
CA GLY A 186 -5.22 1.01 17.25
C GLY A 186 -4.83 -0.14 16.31
N THR A 187 -3.59 -0.59 16.45
CA THR A 187 -3.09 -1.78 15.74
C THR A 187 -2.78 -2.87 16.75
N PHE A 188 -3.14 -4.11 16.45
CA PHE A 188 -2.74 -5.26 17.24
C PHE A 188 -2.29 -6.41 16.35
N VAL A 189 -1.42 -7.26 16.87
CA VAL A 189 -0.99 -8.48 16.22
C VAL A 189 -1.64 -9.68 16.87
N TYR A 190 -2.15 -10.57 16.05
CA TYR A 190 -2.60 -11.87 16.47
C TYR A 190 -1.66 -12.95 15.91
N GLU A 191 -1.01 -13.69 16.78
CA GLU A 191 -0.15 -14.81 16.41
C GLU A 191 -0.76 -16.13 16.86
N SER A 192 -0.75 -17.09 15.95
CA SER A 192 -1.15 -18.46 16.25
C SER A 192 -0.30 -19.43 15.44
N LEU A 193 0.47 -20.28 16.09
CA LEU A 193 1.34 -21.28 15.45
C LEU A 193 0.57 -22.45 14.80
N PRO A 194 -0.55 -22.97 15.35
CA PRO A 194 -1.30 -24.05 14.70
C PRO A 194 -1.94 -23.58 13.38
N PRO A 195 -1.94 -24.44 12.35
CA PRO A 195 -2.69 -24.18 11.14
C PRO A 195 -4.18 -23.98 11.43
N LEU A 196 -4.85 -23.19 10.62
CA LEU A 196 -6.26 -22.89 10.75
C LEU A 196 -7.12 -23.99 10.13
N ASP A 197 -8.23 -24.32 10.79
CA ASP A 197 -9.30 -25.11 10.19
C ASP A 197 -10.02 -24.23 9.14
N GLN A 198 -9.97 -24.63 7.89
CA GLN A 198 -10.50 -23.83 6.77
C GLN A 198 -11.96 -23.40 7.00
N LYS A 199 -12.83 -24.34 7.39
CA LYS A 199 -14.27 -24.04 7.57
C LYS A 199 -14.53 -23.09 8.72
N LYS A 200 -13.78 -23.21 9.81
CA LYS A 200 -13.92 -22.30 10.95
C LYS A 200 -13.39 -20.92 10.60
N PHE A 201 -12.29 -20.85 9.85
CA PHE A 201 -11.71 -19.59 9.39
C PHE A 201 -12.66 -18.87 8.42
N GLU A 202 -13.16 -19.57 7.41
CA GLU A 202 -14.16 -19.03 6.48
C GLU A 202 -15.41 -18.54 7.23
N ASN A 203 -15.94 -19.33 8.16
CA ASN A 203 -17.10 -18.92 8.95
C ASN A 203 -16.81 -17.72 9.84
N PHE A 204 -15.59 -17.61 10.38
CA PHE A 204 -15.17 -16.43 11.15
C PHE A 204 -15.14 -15.20 10.25
N VAL A 205 -14.48 -15.27 9.10
CA VAL A 205 -14.32 -14.13 8.18
C VAL A 205 -15.67 -13.66 7.63
N PHE A 206 -16.56 -14.58 7.23
CA PHE A 206 -17.82 -14.20 6.58
C PHE A 206 -18.98 -13.93 7.56
N ALA A 207 -18.95 -14.45 8.77
CA ALA A 207 -20.09 -14.36 9.67
C ALA A 207 -19.79 -13.77 11.05
N HIS A 208 -18.54 -13.71 11.45
CA HIS A 208 -18.15 -13.34 12.82
C HIS A 208 -16.94 -12.38 12.85
N TYR A 209 -16.57 -11.79 11.70
CA TYR A 209 -15.50 -10.81 11.66
C TYR A 209 -15.87 -9.60 12.52
N PRO A 210 -14.98 -9.18 13.44
CA PRO A 210 -15.28 -8.05 14.30
C PRO A 210 -15.43 -6.78 13.46
N LYS A 211 -16.52 -6.04 13.69
CA LYS A 211 -16.83 -4.82 12.93
C LYS A 211 -15.84 -3.69 13.22
N GLU A 212 -15.18 -3.78 14.36
CA GLU A 212 -14.17 -2.82 14.81
C GLU A 212 -12.84 -2.97 14.07
N VAL A 213 -12.63 -4.07 13.35
CA VAL A 213 -11.41 -4.30 12.58
C VAL A 213 -11.57 -3.70 11.20
N ILE A 214 -10.99 -2.52 10.99
CA ILE A 214 -11.02 -1.79 9.72
C ILE A 214 -10.26 -2.58 8.64
N ARG A 215 -9.13 -3.17 8.99
CA ARG A 215 -8.29 -3.95 8.07
C ARG A 215 -7.46 -4.97 8.81
N ALA A 216 -7.28 -6.14 8.21
CA ALA A 216 -6.35 -7.15 8.68
C ALA A 216 -5.49 -7.66 7.53
N LYS A 217 -4.20 -7.83 7.80
CA LYS A 217 -3.23 -8.45 6.88
C LYS A 217 -2.42 -9.48 7.66
N GLY A 218 -2.03 -10.57 7.03
CA GLY A 218 -1.24 -11.57 7.69
C GLY A 218 -0.92 -12.77 6.83
N LEU A 219 -0.08 -13.64 7.38
CA LEU A 219 0.21 -14.95 6.80
C LEU A 219 -0.42 -16.03 7.69
N PHE A 220 -1.09 -16.98 7.07
CA PHE A 220 -1.68 -18.10 7.79
C PHE A 220 -1.57 -19.40 6.98
N TRP A 221 -1.67 -20.51 7.66
CA TRP A 221 -1.67 -21.86 7.08
C TRP A 221 -2.98 -22.56 7.34
N ILE A 222 -3.46 -23.30 6.37
CA ILE A 222 -4.65 -24.14 6.48
C ILE A 222 -4.24 -25.58 6.79
N GLU A 223 -4.95 -26.24 7.71
CA GLU A 223 -4.64 -27.60 8.19
C GLU A 223 -4.53 -28.61 7.06
N ASN A 224 -5.38 -28.49 6.02
CA ASN A 224 -5.40 -29.39 4.87
C ASN A 224 -4.42 -28.99 3.74
N ASP A 225 -3.74 -27.87 3.86
CA ASP A 225 -2.71 -27.40 2.93
C ASP A 225 -1.54 -26.72 3.66
N PRO A 226 -0.75 -27.50 4.39
CA PRO A 226 0.32 -26.96 5.25
C PRO A 226 1.54 -26.47 4.46
N GLN A 227 1.57 -26.65 3.15
CA GLN A 227 2.69 -26.23 2.30
C GLN A 227 2.45 -24.86 1.65
N THR A 228 1.23 -24.34 1.71
CA THR A 228 0.86 -23.07 1.14
C THR A 228 0.62 -22.06 2.28
N ALA A 229 1.32 -20.94 2.23
CA ALA A 229 1.02 -19.77 3.04
C ALA A 229 0.01 -18.89 2.28
N TYR A 230 -1.04 -18.47 2.93
CA TYR A 230 -2.10 -17.63 2.40
C TYR A 230 -1.98 -16.22 2.97
#